data_bd3624dad027ecda20434dbe85d66df4
#
_entry.id   bd3624dad027ecda20434dbe85d66df4
#
_cell.length_a   1.000
_cell.length_b   1.000
_cell.length_c   1.000
_cell.angle_alpha   90.00
_cell.angle_beta   90.00
_cell.angle_gamma   90.00
#
_symmetry.space_group_name_H-M   'P 1'
#
loop_
_entity.id
_entity.type
_entity.pdbx_description
1 polymer ?
#
loop_
_entity_poly.entity_id
_entity_poly.type
_entity_poly.pdbx_seq_one_letter_code
_entity_poly.pdbx_strand_id
1 'polypeptide(L)'
;MNLKKQQAIRLEKEVKMSDIWHGIVAVFGEPVIDTLKILPLLFIAYLLMELLEKKASAKMENTLGKIGKAGPVVGSLLGCVPQCGFSGASANLYTAGIITEGTLIAVFLSTSDEAIVLMLSSLAPVKTIGKLILVKVLIGVVAGYLIDFINRKRKIAKIPVDMCRDCGCDENEGIFKPALKHTVKIGVFIFIVNFVLFNIASVLGEDFINSILLSGSFFQPFITGLVGLIPNCAVSAAITELYTCGTLSFGSAVAGLCSGAGVGLAVLFKANPIKRENLRIVWTLYIIAVISGIVLNVLGI
;
A
#
# COMPACT_ATOMS: atom_id res chain seq x y z
N MET A 1 48.10 -8.47 -39.16
CA MET A 1 47.90 -7.78 -37.87
C MET A 1 46.50 -7.23 -37.66
N ASN A 2 45.56 -7.43 -38.59
CA ASN A 2 44.22 -6.81 -38.53
C ASN A 2 43.06 -7.68 -38.01
N LEU A 3 43.10 -9.00 -38.19
CA LEU A 3 41.99 -9.89 -37.82
C LEU A 3 41.83 -10.07 -36.31
N LYS A 4 42.90 -10.23 -35.55
CA LYS A 4 42.87 -10.37 -34.09
C LYS A 4 42.41 -9.09 -33.43
N LYS A 5 42.75 -7.91 -33.97
CA LYS A 5 42.32 -6.62 -33.45
C LYS A 5 40.82 -6.36 -33.68
N GLN A 6 40.29 -6.80 -34.82
CA GLN A 6 38.86 -6.72 -35.11
C GLN A 6 38.04 -7.68 -34.25
N GLN A 7 38.53 -8.91 -34.01
CA GLN A 7 37.88 -9.85 -33.07
C GLN A 7 37.84 -9.34 -31.64
N ALA A 8 38.94 -8.75 -31.15
CA ALA A 8 38.98 -8.16 -29.82
C ALA A 8 37.96 -7.01 -29.66
N ILE A 9 37.87 -6.09 -30.64
CA ILE A 9 36.90 -4.99 -30.65
C ILE A 9 35.45 -5.50 -30.73
N ARG A 10 35.22 -6.60 -31.44
CA ARG A 10 33.87 -7.19 -31.53
C ARG A 10 33.44 -7.86 -30.23
N LEU A 11 34.34 -8.59 -29.57
CA LEU A 11 34.13 -9.21 -28.28
C LEU A 11 33.89 -8.14 -27.19
N GLU A 12 34.65 -7.04 -27.18
CA GLU A 12 34.51 -5.93 -26.25
C GLU A 12 33.15 -5.21 -26.45
N LYS A 13 32.69 -5.08 -27.71
CA LYS A 13 31.35 -4.54 -27.98
C LYS A 13 30.21 -5.51 -27.58
N GLU A 14 30.39 -6.81 -27.77
CA GLU A 14 29.38 -7.81 -27.37
C GLU A 14 29.26 -7.90 -25.85
N VAL A 15 30.37 -7.88 -25.13
CA VAL A 15 30.39 -7.81 -23.63
C VAL A 15 29.73 -6.53 -23.13
N LYS A 16 30.09 -5.38 -23.69
CA LYS A 16 29.52 -4.10 -23.30
C LYS A 16 28.01 -3.99 -23.64
N MET A 17 27.58 -4.62 -24.72
CA MET A 17 26.16 -4.69 -25.12
C MET A 17 25.38 -5.62 -24.18
N SER A 18 25.97 -6.75 -23.76
CA SER A 18 25.36 -7.67 -22.79
C SER A 18 25.24 -7.03 -21.41
N ASP A 19 26.26 -6.28 -20.98
CA ASP A 19 26.22 -5.58 -19.69
C ASP A 19 25.18 -4.47 -19.67
N ILE A 20 25.02 -3.72 -20.77
CA ILE A 20 23.97 -2.71 -20.93
C ILE A 20 22.59 -3.38 -20.93
N TRP A 21 22.45 -4.52 -21.64
CA TRP A 21 21.18 -5.26 -21.69
C TRP A 21 20.80 -5.83 -20.33
N HIS A 22 21.75 -6.42 -19.59
CA HIS A 22 21.55 -6.88 -18.23
C HIS A 22 21.20 -5.73 -17.28
N GLY A 23 21.83 -4.58 -17.43
CA GLY A 23 21.50 -3.37 -16.67
C GLY A 23 20.08 -2.88 -16.96
N ILE A 24 19.67 -2.83 -18.22
CA ILE A 24 18.30 -2.42 -18.60
C ILE A 24 17.27 -3.42 -18.07
N VAL A 25 17.52 -4.72 -18.20
CA VAL A 25 16.62 -5.76 -17.71
C VAL A 25 16.53 -5.73 -16.18
N ALA A 26 17.61 -5.45 -15.46
CA ALA A 26 17.59 -5.31 -14.01
C ALA A 26 16.78 -4.08 -13.56
N VAL A 27 16.98 -2.94 -14.24
CA VAL A 27 16.31 -1.66 -13.89
C VAL A 27 14.82 -1.68 -14.21
N PHE A 28 14.40 -2.31 -15.31
CA PHE A 28 13.01 -2.32 -15.77
C PHE A 28 12.26 -3.61 -15.42
N GLY A 29 12.97 -4.74 -15.30
CA GLY A 29 12.36 -6.05 -15.18
C GLY A 29 11.59 -6.24 -13.89
N GLU A 30 12.17 -5.91 -12.76
CA GLU A 30 11.50 -6.08 -11.46
C GLU A 30 10.26 -5.19 -11.30
N PRO A 31 10.31 -3.87 -11.57
CA PRO A 31 9.12 -3.03 -11.49
C PRO A 31 7.99 -3.45 -12.45
N VAL A 32 8.34 -3.95 -13.64
CA VAL A 32 7.35 -4.47 -14.61
C VAL A 32 6.70 -5.73 -14.07
N ILE A 33 7.50 -6.70 -13.61
CA ILE A 33 6.99 -7.98 -13.11
C ILE A 33 6.08 -7.76 -11.90
N ASP A 34 6.47 -6.90 -10.98
CA ASP A 34 5.68 -6.62 -9.77
C ASP A 34 4.38 -5.90 -10.11
N THR A 35 4.42 -4.93 -11.01
CA THR A 35 3.20 -4.29 -11.50
C THR A 35 2.29 -5.29 -12.20
N LEU A 36 2.84 -6.19 -13.03
CA LEU A 36 2.07 -7.18 -13.77
C LEU A 36 1.37 -8.20 -12.85
N LYS A 37 2.02 -8.58 -11.74
CA LYS A 37 1.42 -9.46 -10.70
C LYS A 37 0.22 -8.80 -10.01
N ILE A 38 0.26 -7.49 -9.81
CA ILE A 38 -0.78 -6.73 -9.13
C ILE A 38 -1.98 -6.44 -10.05
N LEU A 39 -1.76 -6.32 -11.37
CA LEU A 39 -2.80 -5.95 -12.35
C LEU A 39 -4.06 -6.84 -12.33
N PRO A 40 -3.97 -8.19 -12.32
CA PRO A 40 -5.16 -9.04 -12.33
C PRO A 40 -6.01 -8.82 -11.09
N LEU A 41 -5.36 -8.64 -9.95
CA LEU A 41 -6.00 -8.43 -8.67
C LEU A 41 -6.69 -7.07 -8.60
N LEU A 42 -5.98 -6.04 -9.08
CA LEU A 42 -6.51 -4.69 -9.22
C LEU A 42 -7.73 -4.68 -10.14
N PHE A 43 -7.69 -5.44 -11.24
CA PHE A 43 -8.80 -5.58 -12.17
C PHE A 43 -10.03 -6.23 -11.51
N ILE A 44 -9.82 -7.31 -10.74
CA ILE A 44 -10.91 -7.95 -9.98
C ILE A 44 -11.51 -6.97 -8.96
N ALA A 45 -10.67 -6.20 -8.25
CA ALA A 45 -11.14 -5.20 -7.30
C ALA A 45 -12.00 -4.11 -7.98
N TYR A 46 -11.55 -3.58 -9.13
CA TYR A 46 -12.33 -2.61 -9.89
C TYR A 46 -13.60 -3.22 -10.51
N LEU A 47 -13.52 -4.45 -10.99
CA LEU A 47 -14.71 -5.16 -11.50
C LEU A 47 -15.77 -5.32 -10.41
N LEU A 48 -15.34 -5.68 -9.20
CA LEU A 48 -16.21 -5.83 -8.03
C LEU A 48 -16.82 -4.49 -7.62
N MET A 49 -16.06 -3.43 -7.73
CA MET A 49 -16.48 -2.06 -7.44
C MET A 49 -17.54 -1.59 -8.43
N GLU A 50 -17.33 -1.77 -9.74
CA GLU A 50 -18.31 -1.47 -10.78
C GLU A 50 -19.59 -2.29 -10.65
N LEU A 51 -19.45 -3.58 -10.26
CA LEU A 51 -20.58 -4.46 -9.94
C LEU A 51 -21.39 -3.94 -8.74
N LEU A 52 -20.70 -3.48 -7.69
CA LEU A 52 -21.35 -2.91 -6.52
C LEU A 52 -22.04 -1.60 -6.86
N GLU A 53 -21.44 -0.75 -7.65
CA GLU A 53 -21.99 0.54 -8.08
C GLU A 53 -23.27 0.35 -8.92
N LYS A 54 -23.27 -0.54 -9.91
CA LYS A 54 -24.45 -0.83 -10.74
C LYS A 54 -25.59 -1.53 -10.01
N LYS A 55 -25.28 -2.40 -9.03
CA LYS A 55 -26.31 -3.14 -8.26
C LYS A 55 -26.84 -2.38 -7.05
N ALA A 56 -26.20 -1.32 -6.65
CA ALA A 56 -26.32 -0.81 -5.31
C ALA A 56 -26.84 0.62 -5.18
N SER A 57 -27.18 1.31 -6.27
CA SER A 57 -27.62 2.71 -6.22
C SER A 57 -28.70 3.05 -5.18
N ALA A 58 -29.65 2.17 -4.90
CA ALA A 58 -30.73 2.46 -3.95
C ALA A 58 -30.69 1.60 -2.67
N LYS A 59 -30.14 0.39 -2.75
CA LYS A 59 -30.12 -0.56 -1.63
C LYS A 59 -28.84 -0.45 -0.77
N MET A 60 -27.78 0.10 -1.35
CA MET A 60 -26.47 0.24 -0.72
C MET A 60 -26.42 1.41 0.26
N GLU A 61 -27.13 2.53 0.01
CA GLU A 61 -27.25 3.62 0.98
C GLU A 61 -27.80 3.14 2.33
N ASN A 62 -28.80 2.27 2.29
CA ASN A 62 -29.41 1.70 3.51
C ASN A 62 -28.54 0.60 4.17
N THR A 63 -27.81 -0.17 3.41
CA THR A 63 -26.97 -1.26 3.94
C THR A 63 -25.64 -0.73 4.44
N LEU A 64 -24.99 0.17 3.72
CA LEU A 64 -23.76 0.85 4.13
C LEU A 64 -23.98 1.82 5.29
N GLY A 65 -25.16 2.46 5.38
CA GLY A 65 -25.56 3.22 6.55
C GLY A 65 -25.68 2.35 7.82
N LYS A 66 -25.99 1.06 7.67
CA LYS A 66 -26.00 0.07 8.76
C LYS A 66 -24.60 -0.48 9.06
N ILE A 67 -23.74 -0.63 8.05
CA ILE A 67 -22.31 -0.96 8.21
C ILE A 67 -21.56 0.20 8.86
N GLY A 68 -22.03 1.43 8.76
CA GLY A 68 -21.38 2.62 9.28
C GLY A 68 -20.89 2.51 10.73
N LYS A 69 -21.61 1.82 11.60
CA LYS A 69 -21.16 1.55 12.97
C LYS A 69 -20.16 0.40 13.09
N ALA A 70 -20.23 -0.59 12.22
CA ALA A 70 -19.29 -1.72 12.18
C ALA A 70 -18.15 -1.51 11.15
N GLY A 71 -18.14 -0.36 10.49
CA GLY A 71 -17.17 0.00 9.46
C GLY A 71 -15.72 -0.27 9.85
N PRO A 72 -15.23 0.23 11.01
CA PRO A 72 -13.86 0.00 11.44
C PRO A 72 -13.50 -1.47 11.65
N VAL A 73 -14.43 -2.29 12.16
CA VAL A 73 -14.21 -3.74 12.34
C VAL A 73 -14.12 -4.45 10.99
N VAL A 74 -15.11 -4.21 10.14
CA VAL A 74 -15.15 -4.81 8.80
C VAL A 74 -13.96 -4.35 7.98
N GLY A 75 -13.63 -3.06 8.05
CA GLY A 75 -12.46 -2.47 7.39
C GLY A 75 -11.16 -3.12 7.84
N SER A 76 -10.95 -3.27 9.15
CA SER A 76 -9.73 -3.91 9.68
C SER A 76 -9.61 -5.38 9.27
N LEU A 77 -10.70 -6.12 9.23
CA LEU A 77 -10.69 -7.51 8.78
C LEU A 77 -10.41 -7.63 7.28
N LEU A 78 -10.98 -6.75 6.46
CA LEU A 78 -10.71 -6.70 5.03
C LEU A 78 -9.28 -6.26 4.73
N GLY A 79 -8.75 -5.30 5.49
CA GLY A 79 -7.37 -4.86 5.34
C GLY A 79 -6.34 -5.95 5.61
N CYS A 80 -6.66 -6.97 6.42
CA CYS A 80 -5.77 -8.12 6.65
C CYS A 80 -5.54 -9.01 5.43
N VAL A 81 -6.43 -8.93 4.44
CA VAL A 81 -6.24 -9.68 3.20
C VAL A 81 -5.04 -9.10 2.47
N PRO A 82 -4.00 -9.91 2.15
CA PRO A 82 -2.78 -9.41 1.53
C PRO A 82 -3.04 -9.00 0.08
N GLN A 83 -3.63 -7.84 -0.10
CA GLN A 83 -4.03 -7.31 -1.39
C GLN A 83 -4.04 -5.78 -1.40
N CYS A 84 -3.13 -5.17 -2.17
CA CYS A 84 -3.09 -3.71 -2.39
C CYS A 84 -4.41 -3.15 -2.98
N GLY A 85 -5.20 -3.99 -3.64
CA GLY A 85 -6.49 -3.61 -4.22
C GLY A 85 -7.51 -3.14 -3.18
N PHE A 86 -7.52 -3.73 -1.98
CA PHE A 86 -8.46 -3.34 -0.91
C PHE A 86 -8.16 -1.95 -0.34
N SER A 87 -6.89 -1.60 -0.17
CA SER A 87 -6.52 -0.26 0.29
C SER A 87 -6.86 0.80 -0.76
N GLY A 88 -6.63 0.52 -2.04
CA GLY A 88 -7.02 1.39 -3.15
C GLY A 88 -8.54 1.54 -3.30
N ALA A 89 -9.28 0.43 -3.22
CA ALA A 89 -10.75 0.44 -3.27
C ALA A 89 -11.32 1.23 -2.07
N SER A 90 -10.79 1.05 -0.85
CA SER A 90 -11.24 1.78 0.33
C SER A 90 -10.99 3.29 0.21
N ALA A 91 -9.88 3.71 -0.41
CA ALA A 91 -9.62 5.12 -0.70
C ALA A 91 -10.68 5.73 -1.62
N ASN A 92 -11.08 5.00 -2.66
CA ASN A 92 -12.16 5.43 -3.56
C ASN A 92 -13.52 5.45 -2.86
N LEU A 93 -13.86 4.42 -2.07
CA LEU A 93 -15.10 4.38 -1.29
C LEU A 93 -15.18 5.54 -0.27
N TYR A 94 -14.06 5.91 0.33
CA TYR A 94 -13.99 7.06 1.21
C TYR A 94 -14.24 8.37 0.45
N THR A 95 -13.61 8.54 -0.69
CA THR A 95 -13.77 9.72 -1.54
C THR A 95 -15.21 9.86 -2.05
N ALA A 96 -15.85 8.74 -2.37
CA ALA A 96 -17.28 8.68 -2.71
C ALA A 96 -18.21 8.93 -1.51
N GLY A 97 -17.67 9.08 -0.29
CA GLY A 97 -18.46 9.28 0.93
C GLY A 97 -19.24 8.05 1.39
N ILE A 98 -18.87 6.86 0.91
CA ILE A 98 -19.53 5.58 1.23
C ILE A 98 -19.05 5.05 2.58
N ILE A 99 -17.75 5.18 2.87
CA ILE A 99 -17.16 4.80 4.15
C ILE A 99 -16.66 6.01 4.93
N THR A 100 -16.54 5.85 6.25
CA THR A 100 -16.03 6.89 7.15
C THR A 100 -14.51 6.99 7.09
N GLU A 101 -13.95 8.12 7.56
CA GLU A 101 -12.51 8.30 7.72
C GLU A 101 -11.92 7.25 8.67
N GLY A 102 -12.63 6.93 9.76
CA GLY A 102 -12.21 5.89 10.69
C GLY A 102 -12.17 4.50 10.05
N THR A 103 -13.13 4.17 9.18
CA THR A 103 -13.11 2.93 8.42
C THR A 103 -11.93 2.89 7.45
N LEU A 104 -11.64 3.97 6.72
CA LEU A 104 -10.49 4.06 5.83
C LEU A 104 -9.17 3.83 6.59
N ILE A 105 -8.99 4.53 7.72
CA ILE A 105 -7.79 4.39 8.53
C ILE A 105 -7.68 2.99 9.13
N ALA A 106 -8.80 2.38 9.52
CA ALA A 106 -8.82 1.00 9.99
C ALA A 106 -8.32 0.02 8.92
N VAL A 107 -8.76 0.19 7.66
CA VAL A 107 -8.23 -0.59 6.52
C VAL A 107 -6.73 -0.36 6.37
N PHE A 108 -6.29 0.90 6.33
CA PHE A 108 -4.87 1.24 6.09
C PHE A 108 -3.95 0.68 7.19
N LEU A 109 -4.31 0.82 8.47
CA LEU A 109 -3.54 0.29 9.59
C LEU A 109 -3.44 -1.23 9.59
N SER A 110 -4.49 -1.92 9.15
CA SER A 110 -4.53 -3.38 9.13
C SER A 110 -3.96 -3.98 7.83
N THR A 111 -3.79 -3.19 6.78
CA THR A 111 -3.23 -3.64 5.50
C THR A 111 -1.88 -4.32 5.72
N SER A 112 -1.77 -5.56 5.28
CA SER A 112 -0.59 -6.41 5.50
C SER A 112 0.09 -6.83 4.19
N ASP A 113 -0.30 -6.19 3.09
CA ASP A 113 0.23 -6.38 1.72
C ASP A 113 1.09 -7.66 1.55
N GLU A 114 2.37 -7.53 1.30
CA GLU A 114 3.28 -8.65 1.06
C GLU A 114 3.93 -9.20 2.35
N ALA A 115 3.79 -8.50 3.49
CA ALA A 115 4.46 -8.91 4.73
C ALA A 115 4.09 -10.34 5.17
N ILE A 116 2.81 -10.72 5.06
CA ILE A 116 2.33 -12.05 5.40
C ILE A 116 2.93 -13.11 4.45
N VAL A 117 2.94 -12.81 3.16
CA VAL A 117 3.44 -13.73 2.12
C VAL A 117 4.95 -13.95 2.30
N LEU A 118 5.70 -12.88 2.59
CA LEU A 118 7.13 -12.96 2.85
C LEU A 118 7.45 -13.72 4.14
N MET A 119 6.73 -13.46 5.23
CA MET A 119 6.92 -14.22 6.46
C MET A 119 6.58 -15.71 6.30
N LEU A 120 5.60 -16.05 5.46
CA LEU A 120 5.30 -17.43 5.13
C LEU A 120 6.41 -18.07 4.28
N SER A 121 6.95 -17.34 3.31
CA SER A 121 8.04 -17.85 2.45
C SER A 121 9.36 -18.01 3.20
N SER A 122 9.62 -17.16 4.20
CA SER A 122 10.80 -17.26 5.09
C SER A 122 10.63 -18.29 6.23
N LEU A 123 9.54 -19.08 6.20
CA LEU A 123 9.22 -20.07 7.24
C LEU A 123 9.16 -19.49 8.67
N ALA A 124 8.78 -18.22 8.78
CA ALA A 124 8.60 -17.59 10.09
C ALA A 124 7.53 -18.33 10.91
N PRO A 125 7.67 -18.41 12.24
CA PRO A 125 6.70 -19.12 13.09
C PRO A 125 5.27 -18.58 12.88
N VAL A 126 4.32 -19.48 12.64
CA VAL A 126 2.90 -19.12 12.42
C VAL A 126 2.35 -18.27 13.57
N LYS A 127 2.86 -18.48 14.79
CA LYS A 127 2.52 -17.67 15.96
C LYS A 127 2.90 -16.21 15.79
N THR A 128 4.05 -15.91 15.18
CA THR A 128 4.54 -14.55 14.92
C THR A 128 3.66 -13.86 13.87
N ILE A 129 3.30 -14.57 12.81
CA ILE A 129 2.41 -14.08 11.77
C ILE A 129 1.02 -13.78 12.35
N GLY A 130 0.46 -14.73 13.10
CA GLY A 130 -0.83 -14.55 13.76
C GLY A 130 -0.83 -13.39 14.75
N LYS A 131 0.25 -13.22 15.52
CA LYS A 131 0.45 -12.11 16.43
C LYS A 131 0.46 -10.77 15.69
N LEU A 132 1.21 -10.68 14.58
CA LEU A 132 1.28 -9.47 13.76
C LEU A 132 -0.11 -9.09 13.23
N ILE A 133 -0.82 -10.04 12.63
CA ILE A 133 -2.17 -9.81 12.10
C ILE A 133 -3.12 -9.36 13.20
N LEU A 134 -3.16 -10.06 14.33
CA LEU A 134 -4.04 -9.75 15.44
C LEU A 134 -3.79 -8.33 15.98
N VAL A 135 -2.52 -7.98 16.18
CA VAL A 135 -2.12 -6.66 16.68
C VAL A 135 -2.55 -5.56 15.69
N LYS A 136 -2.30 -5.75 14.40
CA LYS A 136 -2.70 -4.77 13.36
C LYS A 136 -4.22 -4.60 13.28
N VAL A 137 -4.98 -5.69 13.36
CA VAL A 137 -6.46 -5.63 13.42
C VAL A 137 -6.92 -4.84 14.64
N LEU A 138 -6.39 -5.15 15.81
CA LEU A 138 -6.76 -4.46 17.05
C LEU A 138 -6.45 -2.97 16.96
N ILE A 139 -5.26 -2.61 16.49
CA ILE A 139 -4.88 -1.19 16.28
C ILE A 139 -5.85 -0.53 15.30
N GLY A 140 -6.15 -1.18 14.16
CA GLY A 140 -7.06 -0.66 13.15
C GLY A 140 -8.48 -0.44 13.70
N VAL A 141 -9.02 -1.41 14.42
CA VAL A 141 -10.37 -1.31 15.04
C VAL A 141 -10.42 -0.17 16.05
N VAL A 142 -9.47 -0.15 17.00
CA VAL A 142 -9.45 0.87 18.07
C VAL A 142 -9.27 2.27 17.47
N ALA A 143 -8.31 2.42 16.57
CA ALA A 143 -8.04 3.70 15.91
C ALA A 143 -9.22 4.15 15.04
N GLY A 144 -9.82 3.25 14.28
CA GLY A 144 -10.97 3.55 13.44
C GLY A 144 -12.16 4.08 14.24
N TYR A 145 -12.50 3.42 15.34
CA TYR A 145 -13.57 3.91 16.23
C TYR A 145 -13.22 5.24 16.89
N LEU A 146 -11.98 5.40 17.33
CA LEU A 146 -11.53 6.64 17.95
C LEU A 146 -11.67 7.83 16.98
N ILE A 147 -11.27 7.63 15.73
CA ILE A 147 -11.37 8.67 14.70
C ILE A 147 -12.82 8.97 14.34
N ASP A 148 -13.66 7.95 14.19
CA ASP A 148 -15.08 8.15 13.92
C ASP A 148 -15.78 8.86 15.10
N PHE A 149 -15.37 8.59 16.33
CA PHE A 149 -15.86 9.30 17.52
C PHE A 149 -15.44 10.78 17.52
N ILE A 150 -14.17 11.07 17.21
CA ILE A 150 -13.64 12.44 17.14
C ILE A 150 -14.33 13.22 16.00
N ASN A 151 -14.49 12.58 14.85
CA ASN A 151 -15.06 13.19 13.65
C ASN A 151 -16.62 13.20 13.63
N ARG A 152 -17.27 12.63 14.63
CA ARG A 152 -18.74 12.53 14.72
C ARG A 152 -19.47 13.86 14.53
N LYS A 153 -18.85 14.99 14.89
CA LYS A 153 -19.40 16.34 14.73
C LYS A 153 -19.04 16.99 13.37
N ARG A 154 -18.12 16.41 12.62
CA ARG A 154 -17.75 16.89 11.29
C ARG A 154 -18.72 16.32 10.26
N LYS A 155 -19.53 17.15 9.68
CA LYS A 155 -20.20 16.81 8.43
C LYS A 155 -19.11 16.68 7.37
N ILE A 156 -18.77 15.45 7.02
CA ILE A 156 -17.93 15.18 5.83
C ILE A 156 -18.73 15.76 4.67
N ALA A 157 -18.17 16.75 4.00
CA ALA A 157 -18.76 17.23 2.75
C ALA A 157 -18.78 16.02 1.80
N LYS A 158 -19.96 15.42 1.65
CA LYS A 158 -20.19 14.44 0.60
C LYS A 158 -20.01 15.20 -0.70
N ILE A 159 -18.82 15.14 -1.27
CA ILE A 159 -18.65 15.51 -2.67
C ILE A 159 -19.19 14.30 -3.41
N PRO A 160 -20.27 14.42 -4.18
CA PRO A 160 -20.64 13.38 -5.10
C PRO A 160 -19.47 13.29 -6.09
N VAL A 161 -18.55 12.40 -5.82
CA VAL A 161 -17.49 12.08 -6.76
C VAL A 161 -18.16 11.14 -7.75
N ASP A 162 -18.66 11.70 -8.84
CA ASP A 162 -18.89 10.93 -10.04
C ASP A 162 -17.55 10.28 -10.40
N MET A 163 -17.33 9.08 -9.95
CA MET A 163 -16.11 8.31 -10.21
C MET A 163 -15.81 8.22 -11.70
N CYS A 164 -16.83 8.39 -12.52
CA CYS A 164 -16.76 8.35 -13.97
C CYS A 164 -16.52 9.72 -14.64
N ARG A 165 -16.59 10.85 -13.91
CA ARG A 165 -16.54 12.18 -14.53
C ARG A 165 -15.23 12.49 -15.26
N ASP A 166 -14.11 11.93 -14.77
CA ASP A 166 -12.78 12.11 -15.38
C ASP A 166 -12.34 10.96 -16.30
N CYS A 167 -13.12 9.91 -16.42
CA CYS A 167 -12.74 8.72 -17.16
C CYS A 167 -13.35 8.66 -18.57
N GLY A 168 -14.33 9.52 -18.90
CA GLY A 168 -15.05 9.49 -20.16
C GLY A 168 -15.74 8.14 -20.39
N CYS A 169 -16.31 7.56 -19.32
CA CYS A 169 -17.13 6.35 -19.42
C CYS A 169 -18.57 6.79 -19.67
N ASP A 170 -19.19 6.31 -20.75
CA ASP A 170 -20.60 6.51 -21.00
C ASP A 170 -21.44 5.58 -20.13
N GLU A 171 -22.59 6.06 -19.61
CA GLU A 171 -23.50 5.28 -18.75
C GLU A 171 -23.99 3.98 -19.39
N ASN A 172 -23.87 3.86 -20.70
CA ASN A 172 -24.26 2.68 -21.49
C ASN A 172 -23.12 1.64 -21.67
N GLU A 173 -21.90 1.90 -21.19
CA GLU A 173 -20.81 0.92 -21.28
C GLU A 173 -21.01 -0.18 -20.23
N GLY A 174 -20.74 -1.45 -20.62
CA GLY A 174 -20.76 -2.60 -19.72
C GLY A 174 -19.82 -2.41 -18.52
N ILE A 175 -19.88 -3.29 -17.54
CA ILE A 175 -19.05 -3.23 -16.31
C ILE A 175 -17.57 -3.46 -16.62
N PHE A 176 -17.25 -4.23 -17.65
CA PHE A 176 -15.89 -4.68 -17.95
C PHE A 176 -14.98 -3.56 -18.47
N LYS A 177 -15.50 -2.70 -19.35
CA LYS A 177 -14.71 -1.65 -20.02
C LYS A 177 -14.27 -0.54 -19.06
N PRO A 178 -15.14 0.02 -18.18
CA PRO A 178 -14.73 0.94 -17.14
C PRO A 178 -13.71 0.32 -16.16
N ALA A 179 -13.96 -0.90 -15.67
CA ALA A 179 -13.04 -1.59 -14.78
C ALA A 179 -11.64 -1.77 -15.40
N LEU A 180 -11.57 -2.15 -16.67
CA LEU A 180 -10.30 -2.30 -17.39
C LEU A 180 -9.59 -0.95 -17.53
N LYS A 181 -10.31 0.12 -17.88
CA LYS A 181 -9.76 1.48 -18.04
C LYS A 181 -9.19 2.00 -16.72
N HIS A 182 -9.90 1.80 -15.61
CA HIS A 182 -9.42 2.14 -14.28
C HIS A 182 -8.18 1.34 -13.88
N THR A 183 -8.20 0.03 -14.13
CA THR A 183 -7.06 -0.86 -13.86
C THR A 183 -5.81 -0.42 -14.61
N VAL A 184 -5.90 -0.15 -15.90
CA VAL A 184 -4.76 0.28 -16.71
C VAL A 184 -4.25 1.65 -16.24
N LYS A 185 -5.14 2.62 -15.99
CA LYS A 185 -4.76 3.98 -15.54
C LYS A 185 -4.03 3.96 -14.20
N ILE A 186 -4.51 3.15 -13.25
CA ILE A 186 -3.88 2.98 -11.94
C ILE A 186 -2.64 2.10 -12.03
N GLY A 187 -2.67 1.04 -12.85
CA GLY A 187 -1.51 0.18 -13.08
C GLY A 187 -0.30 0.93 -13.64
N VAL A 188 -0.51 1.82 -14.62
CA VAL A 188 0.56 2.70 -15.13
C VAL A 188 1.10 3.63 -14.04
N PHE A 189 0.22 4.18 -13.19
CA PHE A 189 0.65 5.02 -12.08
C PHE A 189 1.49 4.23 -11.06
N ILE A 190 1.04 3.03 -10.69
CA ILE A 190 1.78 2.12 -9.80
C ILE A 190 3.14 1.77 -10.41
N PHE A 191 3.18 1.45 -11.71
CA PHE A 191 4.43 1.17 -12.40
C PHE A 191 5.43 2.33 -12.30
N ILE A 192 4.98 3.56 -12.57
CA ILE A 192 5.85 4.75 -12.48
C ILE A 192 6.38 4.92 -11.05
N VAL A 193 5.53 4.79 -10.04
CA VAL A 193 5.95 4.91 -8.63
C VAL A 193 6.95 3.81 -8.26
N ASN A 194 6.66 2.55 -8.57
CA ASN A 194 7.56 1.43 -8.31
C ASN A 194 8.90 1.60 -9.04
N PHE A 195 8.87 2.02 -10.29
CA PHE A 195 10.08 2.26 -11.08
C PHE A 195 10.96 3.33 -10.45
N VAL A 196 10.39 4.46 -10.05
CA VAL A 196 11.15 5.55 -9.41
C VAL A 196 11.74 5.09 -8.08
N LEU A 197 10.95 4.41 -7.25
CA LEU A 197 11.39 3.97 -5.93
C LEU A 197 12.45 2.86 -6.01
N PHE A 198 12.30 1.91 -6.93
CA PHE A 198 13.30 0.86 -7.18
C PHE A 198 14.66 1.47 -7.56
N ASN A 199 14.65 2.44 -8.48
CA ASN A 199 15.90 3.12 -8.88
C ASN A 199 16.51 3.94 -7.75
N ILE A 200 15.71 4.60 -6.92
CA ILE A 200 16.21 5.32 -5.74
C ILE A 200 16.83 4.32 -4.75
N ALA A 201 16.18 3.21 -4.46
CA ALA A 201 16.68 2.19 -3.55
C ALA A 201 18.00 1.56 -4.06
N SER A 202 18.10 1.28 -5.36
CA SER A 202 19.32 0.74 -5.96
C SER A 202 20.52 1.71 -5.92
N VAL A 203 20.26 3.02 -5.96
CA VAL A 203 21.32 4.06 -5.89
C VAL A 203 21.77 4.30 -4.44
N LEU A 204 20.85 4.27 -3.47
CA LEU A 204 21.17 4.54 -2.06
C LEU A 204 21.89 3.37 -1.37
N GLY A 205 21.70 2.13 -1.86
CA GLY A 205 22.33 0.92 -1.31
C GLY A 205 21.70 0.44 0.00
N GLU A 206 21.87 -0.85 0.29
CA GLU A 206 21.34 -1.50 1.51
C GLU A 206 21.98 -0.95 2.79
N ASP A 207 23.26 -0.60 2.74
CA ASP A 207 23.99 -0.06 3.90
C ASP A 207 23.44 1.27 4.38
N PHE A 208 22.98 2.12 3.48
CA PHE A 208 22.36 3.40 3.82
C PHE A 208 21.01 3.20 4.52
N ILE A 209 20.22 2.25 4.05
CA ILE A 209 18.92 1.89 4.65
C ILE A 209 19.13 1.35 6.07
N ASN A 210 20.10 0.45 6.26
CA ASN A 210 20.45 -0.13 7.55
C ASN A 210 20.98 0.92 8.55
N SER A 211 21.76 1.89 8.10
CA SER A 211 22.29 2.97 8.94
C SER A 211 21.22 3.95 9.41
N ILE A 212 20.19 4.21 8.58
CA ILE A 212 19.07 5.08 8.95
C ILE A 212 18.11 4.39 9.94
N LEU A 213 17.96 3.07 9.85
CA LEU A 213 17.01 2.31 10.67
C LEU A 213 17.44 2.15 12.15
N LEU A 214 18.58 2.68 12.57
CA LEU A 214 19.04 2.77 13.97
C LEU A 214 18.67 1.54 14.82
N SER A 215 19.32 0.40 14.55
CA SER A 215 19.08 -0.85 15.25
C SER A 215 19.09 -0.67 16.78
N GLY A 216 18.00 -1.02 17.48
CA GLY A 216 17.89 -0.99 18.94
C GLY A 216 17.62 0.38 19.57
N SER A 217 17.44 1.45 18.79
CA SER A 217 17.13 2.79 19.30
C SER A 217 15.65 2.97 19.62
N PHE A 218 15.34 3.76 20.66
CA PHE A 218 13.99 4.21 20.97
C PHE A 218 13.32 4.96 19.80
N PHE A 219 14.13 5.57 18.92
CA PHE A 219 13.65 6.28 17.73
C PHE A 219 13.31 5.37 16.54
N GLN A 220 13.59 4.08 16.62
CA GLN A 220 13.35 3.13 15.55
C GLN A 220 11.89 3.14 15.02
N PRO A 221 10.82 3.14 15.86
CA PRO A 221 9.44 3.21 15.38
C PRO A 221 9.10 4.50 14.60
N PHE A 222 9.75 5.62 14.91
CA PHE A 222 9.55 6.87 14.18
C PHE A 222 10.08 6.77 12.76
N ILE A 223 11.28 6.23 12.60
CA ILE A 223 11.93 6.10 11.30
C ILE A 223 11.21 5.05 10.46
N THR A 224 10.94 3.88 11.02
CA THR A 224 10.23 2.82 10.30
C THR A 224 8.82 3.24 9.92
N GLY A 225 8.12 3.99 10.80
CA GLY A 225 6.83 4.58 10.49
C GLY A 225 6.89 5.58 9.33
N LEU A 226 7.94 6.41 9.27
CA LEU A 226 8.14 7.36 8.17
C LEU A 226 8.45 6.64 6.84
N VAL A 227 9.33 5.65 6.89
CA VAL A 227 9.68 4.81 5.73
C VAL A 227 8.44 4.07 5.23
N GLY A 228 7.62 3.53 6.14
CA GLY A 228 6.38 2.85 5.79
C GLY A 228 5.35 3.71 5.05
N LEU A 229 5.36 5.04 5.21
CA LEU A 229 4.48 5.93 4.45
C LEU A 229 4.78 5.96 2.94
N ILE A 230 5.94 5.47 2.51
CA ILE A 230 6.27 5.38 1.09
C ILE A 230 5.33 4.34 0.45
N PRO A 231 4.52 4.73 -0.54
CA PRO A 231 3.49 3.86 -1.10
C PRO A 231 4.09 2.82 -2.06
N ASN A 232 4.87 1.89 -1.51
CA ASN A 232 5.51 0.82 -2.28
C ASN A 232 5.54 -0.49 -1.49
N CYS A 233 5.19 -1.59 -2.16
CA CYS A 233 5.24 -2.95 -1.63
C CYS A 233 6.67 -3.37 -1.21
N ALA A 234 7.70 -2.91 -1.92
CA ALA A 234 9.08 -3.19 -1.58
C ALA A 234 9.47 -2.67 -0.18
N VAL A 235 8.86 -1.58 0.28
CA VAL A 235 9.09 -1.04 1.63
C VAL A 235 8.53 -1.99 2.69
N SER A 236 7.31 -2.48 2.50
CA SER A 236 6.71 -3.48 3.40
C SER A 236 7.52 -4.77 3.42
N ALA A 237 8.05 -5.18 2.26
CA ALA A 237 8.95 -6.31 2.14
C ALA A 237 10.25 -6.10 2.92
N ALA A 238 10.92 -4.97 2.72
CA ALA A 238 12.17 -4.64 3.41
C ALA A 238 11.98 -4.55 4.94
N ILE A 239 10.90 -3.91 5.42
CA ILE A 239 10.59 -3.86 6.86
C ILE A 239 10.37 -5.28 7.42
N THR A 240 9.70 -6.14 6.66
CA THR A 240 9.44 -7.52 7.07
C THR A 240 10.72 -8.33 7.13
N GLU A 241 11.59 -8.20 6.15
CA GLU A 241 12.88 -8.86 6.08
C GLU A 241 13.80 -8.42 7.24
N LEU A 242 13.93 -7.12 7.47
CA LEU A 242 14.68 -6.57 8.58
C LEU A 242 14.15 -7.04 9.95
N TYR A 243 12.84 -7.24 10.08
CA TYR A 243 12.24 -7.81 11.27
C TYR A 243 12.58 -9.31 11.41
N THR A 244 12.48 -10.08 10.33
CA THR A 244 12.82 -11.52 10.37
C THR A 244 14.31 -11.77 10.62
N CYS A 245 15.18 -10.88 10.16
CA CYS A 245 16.62 -10.90 10.46
C CYS A 245 16.97 -10.39 11.87
N GLY A 246 15.97 -9.94 12.67
CA GLY A 246 16.18 -9.45 14.02
C GLY A 246 16.77 -8.05 14.14
N THR A 247 16.90 -7.31 13.04
CA THR A 247 17.38 -5.93 13.01
C THR A 247 16.34 -4.94 13.56
N LEU A 248 15.06 -5.22 13.29
CA LEU A 248 13.94 -4.42 13.79
C LEU A 248 13.25 -5.09 14.97
N SER A 249 12.88 -4.29 15.97
CA SER A 249 11.97 -4.74 17.02
C SER A 249 10.57 -5.00 16.46
N PHE A 250 9.78 -5.85 17.13
CA PHE A 250 8.39 -6.11 16.72
C PHE A 250 7.55 -4.83 16.65
N GLY A 251 7.66 -3.95 17.65
CA GLY A 251 6.94 -2.70 17.65
C GLY A 251 7.36 -1.76 16.52
N SER A 252 8.65 -1.74 16.16
CA SER A 252 9.14 -0.95 15.02
C SER A 252 8.65 -1.51 13.68
N ALA A 253 8.62 -2.83 13.53
CA ALA A 253 8.04 -3.47 12.37
C ALA A 253 6.54 -3.16 12.25
N VAL A 254 5.80 -3.24 13.36
CA VAL A 254 4.36 -2.86 13.40
C VAL A 254 4.18 -1.39 13.03
N ALA A 255 5.02 -0.47 13.54
CA ALA A 255 4.93 0.95 13.18
C ALA A 255 5.08 1.16 11.66
N GLY A 256 6.09 0.55 11.06
CA GLY A 256 6.34 0.66 9.63
C GLY A 256 5.23 0.02 8.78
N LEU A 257 4.79 -1.19 9.15
CA LEU A 257 3.74 -1.91 8.44
C LEU A 257 2.33 -1.32 8.65
N CYS A 258 2.07 -0.63 9.77
CA CYS A 258 0.81 0.07 10.00
C CYS A 258 0.74 1.42 9.27
N SER A 259 1.86 2.13 9.13
CA SER A 259 1.90 3.35 8.33
C SER A 259 1.86 3.06 6.82
N GLY A 260 2.27 1.86 6.41
CA GLY A 260 2.28 1.40 5.03
C GLY A 260 0.89 1.04 4.52
N ALA A 261 0.14 2.04 4.05
CA ALA A 261 -1.13 1.80 3.37
C ALA A 261 -0.97 1.39 1.90
N GLY A 262 0.27 1.08 1.48
CA GLY A 262 0.60 0.67 0.13
C GLY A 262 0.05 1.64 -0.93
N VAL A 263 -0.50 1.09 -2.00
CA VAL A 263 -1.11 1.85 -3.10
C VAL A 263 -2.30 2.71 -2.66
N GLY A 264 -2.94 2.38 -1.53
CA GLY A 264 -4.12 3.10 -1.03
C GLY A 264 -3.88 4.59 -0.82
N LEU A 265 -2.69 4.98 -0.31
CA LEU A 265 -2.35 6.40 -0.18
C LEU A 265 -2.24 7.09 -1.53
N ALA A 266 -1.60 6.46 -2.50
CA ALA A 266 -1.45 7.03 -3.84
C ALA A 266 -2.81 7.22 -4.52
N VAL A 267 -3.71 6.25 -4.38
CA VAL A 267 -5.09 6.33 -4.87
C VAL A 267 -5.85 7.44 -4.16
N LEU A 268 -5.71 7.57 -2.82
CA LEU A 268 -6.34 8.64 -2.05
C LEU A 268 -5.95 10.03 -2.57
N PHE A 269 -4.65 10.26 -2.78
CA PHE A 269 -4.17 11.55 -3.29
C PHE A 269 -4.67 11.87 -4.71
N LYS A 270 -4.95 10.84 -5.49
CA LYS A 270 -5.48 10.99 -6.85
C LYS A 270 -6.99 11.17 -6.87
N ALA A 271 -7.71 10.42 -6.03
CA ALA A 271 -9.17 10.41 -6.01
C ALA A 271 -9.76 11.59 -5.22
N ASN A 272 -9.15 11.95 -4.08
CA ASN A 272 -9.64 13.03 -3.25
C ASN A 272 -8.95 14.37 -3.62
N PRO A 273 -9.69 15.36 -4.14
CA PRO A 273 -9.13 16.66 -4.53
C PRO A 273 -8.71 17.52 -3.34
N ILE A 274 -9.18 17.21 -2.12
CA ILE A 274 -8.93 18.02 -0.91
C ILE A 274 -7.58 17.64 -0.30
N LYS A 275 -6.49 18.22 -0.78
CA LYS A 275 -5.11 17.93 -0.34
C LYS A 275 -4.90 18.04 1.17
N ARG A 276 -5.57 19.01 1.83
CA ARG A 276 -5.48 19.20 3.29
C ARG A 276 -6.05 18.01 4.07
N GLU A 277 -7.09 17.40 3.54
CA GLU A 277 -7.72 16.22 4.13
C GLU A 277 -6.82 14.99 3.97
N ASN A 278 -6.27 14.79 2.77
CA ASN A 278 -5.32 13.73 2.50
C ASN A 278 -4.10 13.80 3.44
N LEU A 279 -3.53 15.00 3.58
CA LEU A 279 -2.39 15.21 4.48
C LEU A 279 -2.76 14.93 5.95
N ARG A 280 -3.95 15.30 6.39
CA ARG A 280 -4.44 14.97 7.73
C ARG A 280 -4.52 13.45 7.93
N ILE A 281 -5.06 12.71 6.95
CA ILE A 281 -5.16 11.25 7.00
C ILE A 281 -3.76 10.63 7.11
N VAL A 282 -2.80 11.08 6.31
CA VAL A 282 -1.40 10.61 6.37
C VAL A 282 -0.79 10.85 7.74
N TRP A 283 -0.92 12.06 8.29
CA TRP A 283 -0.40 12.37 9.63
C TRP A 283 -1.08 11.55 10.72
N THR A 284 -2.38 11.35 10.63
CA THR A 284 -3.14 10.54 11.59
C THR A 284 -2.66 9.09 11.54
N LEU A 285 -2.49 8.54 10.34
CA LEU A 285 -1.97 7.19 10.12
C LEU A 285 -0.56 7.03 10.74
N TYR A 286 0.33 7.97 10.45
CA TYR A 286 1.69 7.99 10.98
C TYR A 286 1.73 8.04 12.50
N ILE A 287 1.00 8.98 13.11
CA ILE A 287 0.97 9.15 14.56
C ILE A 287 0.46 7.87 15.25
N ILE A 288 -0.62 7.29 14.76
CA ILE A 288 -1.18 6.06 15.33
C ILE A 288 -0.20 4.89 15.18
N ALA A 289 0.42 4.74 14.02
CA ALA A 289 1.39 3.69 13.76
C ALA A 289 2.60 3.79 14.71
N VAL A 290 3.17 4.99 14.83
CA VAL A 290 4.32 5.23 15.72
C VAL A 290 3.97 5.02 17.18
N ILE A 291 2.84 5.57 17.66
CA ILE A 291 2.39 5.37 19.06
C ILE A 291 2.20 3.88 19.33
N SER A 292 1.56 3.16 18.43
CA SER A 292 1.34 1.72 18.57
C SER A 292 2.66 0.96 18.65
N GLY A 293 3.64 1.30 17.78
CA GLY A 293 4.97 0.70 17.80
C GLY A 293 5.73 0.96 19.11
N ILE A 294 5.68 2.20 19.62
CA ILE A 294 6.31 2.56 20.90
C ILE A 294 5.66 1.79 22.05
N VAL A 295 4.33 1.74 22.10
CA VAL A 295 3.59 0.99 23.15
C VAL A 295 3.97 -0.48 23.13
N LEU A 296 4.06 -1.10 21.96
CA LEU A 296 4.47 -2.51 21.83
C LEU A 296 5.91 -2.74 22.30
N ASN A 297 6.83 -1.83 21.97
CA ASN A 297 8.23 -1.93 22.42
C ASN A 297 8.33 -1.75 23.95
N VAL A 298 7.56 -0.84 24.57
CA VAL A 298 7.54 -0.64 26.02
C VAL A 298 6.94 -1.86 26.74
N LEU A 299 5.93 -2.48 26.15
CA LEU A 299 5.32 -3.70 26.71
C LEU A 299 6.21 -4.95 26.56
N GLY A 300 7.34 -4.86 25.84
CA GLY A 300 8.23 -5.99 25.62
C GLY A 300 7.61 -7.09 24.76
N ILE A 301 6.67 -6.70 23.91
CA ILE A 301 5.88 -7.63 23.09
C ILE A 301 6.62 -7.93 21.80
#